data_573d0c6b7c431466ba2a551c2473e48f
#
_entry.id   573d0c6b7c431466ba2a551c2473e48f
#
_cell.length_a   1.000
_cell.length_b   1.000
_cell.length_c   1.000
_cell.angle_alpha   90.00
_cell.angle_beta   90.00
_cell.angle_gamma   90.00
#
_symmetry.space_group_name_H-M   'P 1'
#
loop_
_entity.id
_entity.type
_entity.pdbx_description
1 polymer ?
#
loop_
_entity_poly.entity_id
_entity_poly.type
_entity_poly.pdbx_seq_one_letter_code
_entity_poly.pdbx_strand_id
1 'polypeptide(L)'
;MASARDWDLKDVACYHREGIIGERPKKEIGVQAIRGGDVVGVHTVYFMGPGERIEVTHHAHSRENFAQGALRAASWLPGQPGGKVYAMGDILKSRLK
;
A
#
# COMPACT_ATOMS: atom_id res chain seq x y z
N MET A 1 5.31 -1.59 -3.99
CA MET A 1 6.63 -0.93 -4.12
C MET A 1 7.78 -1.94 -4.08
N ALA A 2 7.93 -2.72 -3.03
CA ALA A 2 9.02 -3.72 -2.93
C ALA A 2 8.98 -4.72 -4.11
N SER A 3 7.84 -5.38 -4.35
CA SER A 3 7.66 -6.34 -5.45
C SER A 3 7.94 -5.77 -6.85
N ALA A 4 7.68 -4.48 -7.08
CA ALA A 4 7.98 -3.83 -8.35
C ALA A 4 9.49 -3.58 -8.58
N ARG A 5 10.31 -3.85 -7.55
CA ARG A 5 11.76 -3.75 -7.57
C ARG A 5 12.45 -5.09 -7.30
N ASP A 6 11.68 -6.18 -7.29
CA ASP A 6 12.16 -7.52 -6.89
C ASP A 6 12.86 -7.53 -5.53
N TRP A 7 12.33 -6.73 -4.59
CA TRP A 7 12.82 -6.68 -3.21
C TRP A 7 11.88 -7.43 -2.27
N ASP A 8 12.44 -8.16 -1.30
CA ASP A 8 11.65 -8.67 -0.18
C ASP A 8 11.36 -7.50 0.78
N LEU A 9 10.07 -7.29 1.06
CA LEU A 9 9.64 -6.22 1.96
C LEU A 9 10.22 -6.36 3.37
N LYS A 10 10.42 -7.58 3.84
CA LYS A 10 10.99 -7.86 5.17
C LYS A 10 12.41 -7.33 5.32
N ASP A 11 13.18 -7.34 4.23
CA ASP A 11 14.58 -6.94 4.23
C ASP A 11 14.76 -5.43 4.09
N VAL A 12 13.79 -4.74 3.49
CA VAL A 12 13.94 -3.32 3.12
C VAL A 12 12.99 -2.38 3.87
N ALA A 13 12.02 -2.88 4.60
CA ALA A 13 11.08 -2.04 5.34
C ALA A 13 11.71 -1.44 6.59
N CYS A 14 11.62 -0.12 6.73
CA CYS A 14 11.99 0.62 7.93
C CYS A 14 10.72 1.24 8.51
N TYR A 15 10.28 0.74 9.66
CA TYR A 15 9.01 1.14 10.28
C TYR A 15 9.14 2.30 11.25
N HIS A 16 10.34 2.60 11.74
CA HIS A 16 10.58 3.74 12.62
C HIS A 16 12.04 4.20 12.52
N ARG A 17 12.25 5.45 12.88
CA ARG A 17 13.58 6.05 13.02
C ARG A 17 13.57 6.86 14.29
N GLU A 18 14.51 6.63 15.18
CA GLU A 18 14.67 7.33 16.44
C GLU A 18 16.15 7.66 16.67
N GLY A 19 16.43 8.89 17.09
CA GLY A 19 17.80 9.35 17.36
C GLY A 19 18.66 9.44 16.10
N ILE A 20 19.96 9.37 16.29
CA ILE A 20 20.97 9.38 15.22
C ILE A 20 21.30 7.93 14.87
N ILE A 21 20.77 7.45 13.75
CA ILE A 21 20.87 6.03 13.33
C ILE A 21 21.78 5.81 12.10
N GLY A 22 22.52 6.84 11.69
CA GLY A 22 23.41 6.78 10.55
C GLY A 22 22.75 7.07 9.20
N GLU A 23 23.50 6.85 8.12
CA GLU A 23 23.04 7.11 6.76
C GLU A 23 21.94 6.11 6.34
N ARG A 24 20.96 6.61 5.58
CA ARG A 24 19.90 5.78 5.04
C ARG A 24 20.45 4.76 4.05
N PRO A 25 20.12 3.46 4.20
CA PRO A 25 20.49 2.44 3.22
C PRO A 25 19.91 2.73 1.83
N LYS A 26 20.63 2.36 0.76
CA LYS A 26 20.16 2.55 -0.62
C LYS A 26 18.88 1.75 -0.92
N LYS A 27 18.77 0.55 -0.38
CA LYS A 27 17.58 -0.31 -0.51
C LYS A 27 16.74 -0.22 0.76
N GLU A 28 15.91 0.80 0.86
CA GLU A 28 15.03 0.98 2.01
C GLU A 28 13.69 1.58 1.58
N ILE A 29 12.64 1.08 2.19
CA ILE A 29 11.28 1.62 2.10
C ILE A 29 10.87 2.06 3.49
N GLY A 30 10.75 3.37 3.73
CA GLY A 30 10.20 3.91 4.97
C GLY A 30 8.70 3.65 5.04
N VAL A 31 8.23 3.07 6.14
CA VAL A 31 6.81 2.83 6.41
C VAL A 31 6.48 3.46 7.75
N GLN A 32 5.68 4.52 7.76
CA GLN A 32 5.30 5.24 8.96
C GLN A 32 3.79 5.15 9.18
N ALA A 33 3.38 5.07 10.43
CA ALA A 33 1.98 5.08 10.81
C ALA A 33 1.72 6.17 11.85
N ILE A 34 0.74 7.02 11.55
CA ILE A 34 0.28 8.09 12.45
C ILE A 34 -1.15 7.76 12.88
N ARG A 35 -1.45 8.01 14.15
CA ARG A 35 -2.80 7.90 14.72
C ARG A 35 -3.16 9.21 15.39
N GLY A 36 -4.35 9.75 15.08
CA GLY A 36 -4.80 11.01 15.68
C GLY A 36 -6.18 11.41 15.19
N GLY A 37 -6.91 12.17 16.02
CA GLY A 37 -8.23 12.67 15.71
C GLY A 37 -9.23 11.60 15.27
N ASP A 38 -10.12 11.97 14.38
CA ASP A 38 -11.18 11.14 13.80
C ASP A 38 -10.85 10.67 12.38
N VAL A 39 -9.58 10.68 12.01
CA VAL A 39 -9.11 10.30 10.66
C VAL A 39 -9.49 8.86 10.34
N VAL A 40 -10.30 8.67 9.32
CA VAL A 40 -10.75 7.34 8.86
C VAL A 40 -9.62 6.61 8.15
N GLY A 41 -8.95 7.29 7.21
CA GLY A 41 -7.79 6.74 6.53
C GLY A 41 -7.17 7.76 5.57
N VAL A 42 -5.90 8.02 5.76
CA VAL A 42 -5.06 8.78 4.84
C VAL A 42 -3.82 7.94 4.55
N HIS A 43 -3.57 7.70 3.29
CA HIS A 43 -2.41 6.94 2.83
C HIS A 43 -1.66 7.77 1.79
N THR A 44 -0.40 8.02 2.03
CA THR A 44 0.46 8.74 1.08
C THR A 44 1.67 7.89 0.72
N VAL A 45 1.95 7.78 -0.56
CA VAL A 45 3.18 7.18 -1.08
C VAL A 45 4.05 8.29 -1.64
N TYR A 46 5.29 8.34 -1.20
CA TYR A 46 6.30 9.30 -1.64
C TYR A 46 7.33 8.59 -2.51
N PHE A 47 7.54 9.07 -3.72
CA PHE A 47 8.66 8.71 -4.58
C PHE A 47 9.61 9.90 -4.63
N MET A 48 10.73 9.81 -3.90
CA MET A 48 11.67 10.90 -3.75
C MET A 48 12.95 10.63 -4.54
N GLY A 49 13.31 11.56 -5.42
CA GLY A 49 14.54 11.57 -6.18
C GLY A 49 15.38 12.82 -5.89
N PRO A 50 16.56 12.95 -6.47
CA PRO A 50 17.36 14.18 -6.37
C PRO A 50 16.61 15.36 -7.01
N GLY A 51 16.30 16.38 -6.20
CA GLY A 51 15.65 17.62 -6.64
C GLY A 51 14.15 17.54 -6.94
N GLU A 52 13.53 16.35 -6.82
CA GLU A 52 12.10 16.18 -7.10
C GLU A 52 11.45 15.08 -6.26
N ARG A 53 10.13 15.10 -6.16
CA ARG A 53 9.33 14.01 -5.60
C ARG A 53 7.97 13.93 -6.25
N ILE A 54 7.39 12.74 -6.24
CA ILE A 54 6.00 12.49 -6.59
C ILE A 54 5.30 11.98 -5.33
N GLU A 55 4.12 12.50 -5.07
CA GLU A 55 3.27 12.08 -3.96
C GLU A 55 1.95 11.54 -4.52
N VAL A 56 1.53 10.38 -4.04
CA VAL A 56 0.20 9.83 -4.33
C VAL A 56 -0.53 9.67 -3.01
N THR A 57 -1.60 10.43 -2.82
CA THR A 57 -2.37 10.46 -1.58
C THR A 57 -3.81 10.04 -1.81
N HIS A 58 -4.30 9.17 -0.94
CA HIS A 58 -5.70 8.77 -0.83
C HIS A 58 -6.26 9.19 0.53
N HIS A 59 -7.35 9.94 0.53
CA HIS A 59 -8.12 10.32 1.72
C HIS A 59 -9.46 9.57 1.72
N ALA A 60 -9.67 8.72 2.68
CA ALA A 60 -11.00 8.13 2.91
C ALA A 60 -11.81 9.03 3.85
N HIS A 61 -12.94 9.54 3.40
CA HIS A 61 -13.84 10.38 4.22
C HIS A 61 -14.80 9.54 5.07
N SER A 62 -15.04 8.29 4.68
CA SER A 62 -15.81 7.31 5.45
C SER A 62 -15.26 5.90 5.20
N ARG A 63 -15.71 4.93 5.99
CA ARG A 63 -15.37 3.52 5.79
C ARG A 63 -16.17 2.85 4.67
N GLU A 64 -17.13 3.54 4.11
CA GLU A 64 -18.04 3.00 3.08
C GLU A 64 -17.27 2.58 1.82
N ASN A 65 -16.28 3.35 1.39
CA ASN A 65 -15.45 2.98 0.24
C ASN A 65 -14.72 1.65 0.44
N PHE A 66 -14.31 1.32 1.66
CA PHE A 66 -13.70 0.01 1.98
C PHE A 66 -14.74 -1.10 1.96
N ALA A 67 -15.94 -0.86 2.50
CA ALA A 67 -17.06 -1.80 2.46
C ALA A 67 -17.48 -2.10 1.00
N GLN A 68 -17.56 -1.08 0.15
CA GLN A 68 -17.84 -1.25 -1.27
C GLN A 68 -16.76 -2.09 -1.98
N GLY A 69 -15.51 -1.89 -1.62
CA GLY A 69 -14.40 -2.72 -2.11
C GLY A 69 -14.53 -4.19 -1.72
N ALA A 70 -14.92 -4.45 -0.46
CA ALA A 70 -15.16 -5.80 0.05
C ALA A 70 -16.35 -6.48 -0.65
N LEU A 71 -17.46 -5.77 -0.86
CA LEU A 71 -18.61 -6.28 -1.60
C LEU A 71 -18.26 -6.63 -3.05
N ARG A 72 -17.45 -5.82 -3.71
CA ARG A 72 -16.96 -6.11 -5.07
C ARG A 72 -16.11 -7.37 -5.10
N ALA A 73 -15.24 -7.56 -4.10
CA ALA A 73 -14.42 -8.76 -3.98
C ALA A 73 -15.29 -10.00 -3.74
N ALA A 74 -16.27 -9.90 -2.84
CA ALA A 74 -17.22 -10.97 -2.55
C ALA A 74 -18.05 -11.39 -3.77
N SER A 75 -18.47 -10.43 -4.59
CA SER A 75 -19.24 -10.70 -5.81
C SER A 75 -18.38 -11.30 -6.94
N TRP A 76 -17.10 -10.96 -6.97
CA TRP A 76 -16.18 -11.43 -8.01
C TRP A 76 -15.64 -12.84 -7.72
N LEU A 77 -15.39 -13.15 -6.44
CA LEU A 77 -14.71 -14.37 -6.00
C LEU A 77 -15.41 -15.69 -6.41
N PRO A 78 -16.75 -15.84 -6.34
CA PRO A 78 -17.42 -17.09 -6.71
C PRO A 78 -17.19 -17.53 -8.17
N GLY A 79 -16.87 -16.60 -9.06
CA GLY A 79 -16.55 -16.90 -10.47
C GLY A 79 -15.10 -17.32 -10.72
N GLN A 80 -14.28 -17.44 -9.68
CA GLN A 80 -12.86 -17.75 -9.83
C GLN A 80 -12.54 -19.22 -9.57
N PRO A 81 -11.52 -19.81 -10.23
CA PRO A 81 -11.05 -21.17 -9.93
C PRO A 81 -10.67 -21.33 -8.45
N GLY A 82 -11.09 -22.43 -7.85
CA GLY A 82 -10.70 -22.78 -6.47
C GLY A 82 -9.23 -23.15 -6.32
N GLY A 83 -8.78 -23.28 -5.06
CA GLY A 83 -7.46 -23.81 -4.72
C GLY A 83 -6.32 -22.80 -4.64
N LYS A 84 -6.59 -21.50 -4.76
CA LYS A 84 -5.59 -20.44 -4.56
C LYS A 84 -6.14 -19.25 -3.79
N VAL A 85 -5.22 -18.44 -3.25
CA VAL A 85 -5.54 -17.17 -2.60
C VAL A 85 -5.55 -16.06 -3.65
N TYR A 86 -6.60 -15.25 -3.63
CA TYR A 86 -6.75 -14.09 -4.50
C TYR A 86 -6.48 -12.80 -3.74
N ALA A 87 -5.86 -11.83 -4.41
CA ALA A 87 -5.60 -10.50 -3.88
C ALA A 87 -6.44 -9.45 -4.63
N MET A 88 -6.55 -8.25 -4.06
CA MET A 88 -7.24 -7.13 -4.71
C MET A 88 -6.66 -6.81 -6.10
N GLY A 89 -5.36 -7.02 -6.29
CA GLY A 89 -4.70 -6.85 -7.59
C GLY A 89 -5.26 -7.74 -8.70
N ASP A 90 -5.79 -8.93 -8.36
CA ASP A 90 -6.38 -9.84 -9.34
C ASP A 90 -7.72 -9.28 -9.85
N ILE A 91 -8.51 -8.69 -8.96
CA ILE A 91 -9.76 -8.01 -9.30
C ILE A 91 -9.50 -6.81 -10.20
N LEU A 92 -8.48 -6.00 -9.87
CA LEU A 92 -8.13 -4.83 -10.67
C LEU A 92 -7.66 -5.22 -12.08
N LYS A 93 -6.83 -6.25 -12.21
CA LYS A 93 -6.37 -6.78 -13.50
C LYS A 93 -7.53 -7.30 -14.35
N SER A 94 -8.53 -7.93 -13.77
CA SER A 94 -9.71 -8.43 -14.49
C SER A 94 -10.55 -7.30 -15.11
N ARG A 95 -10.46 -6.09 -14.60
CA ARG A 95 -11.19 -4.90 -15.10
C ARG A 95 -10.42 -4.09 -16.14
N LEU A 96 -9.10 -4.26 -16.20
CA LEU A 96 -8.24 -3.56 -17.16
C LEU A 96 -8.15 -4.29 -18.52
N LYS A 97 -8.78 -5.44 -18.62
CA LYS A 97 -8.99 -6.19 -19.86
C LYS A 97 -10.33 -5.85 -20.46
#